data_b2724516d984aec224023391d1004d12
#
_entry.id   b2724516d984aec224023391d1004d12
#
_cell.length_a   1.000
_cell.length_b   1.000
_cell.length_c   1.000
_cell.angle_alpha   90.00
_cell.angle_beta   90.00
_cell.angle_gamma   90.00
#
_symmetry.space_group_name_H-M   'P 1'
#
loop_
_entity.id
_entity.type
_entity.pdbx_description
1 polymer ?
#
loop_
_entity_poly.entity_id
_entity_poly.type
_entity_poly.pdbx_seq_one_letter_code
_entity_poly.pdbx_strand_id
1 'polypeptide(L)'
;MTLRSYPLALLRRLRTRWTLWRAGPQVHAGQDLHLGARCRLWAPQRLVFGQAVYVGKDVHIECNAEIGDFALIADRVALVGRQDHDFRVCGVPMRFTPQISPTMVAMPASVDPDTNVVRIGSDVWLGFGCLVLTGVRIGRGAIVAAGAVVAADVAPYDIVAGNPARQIG
;
A
#
# COMPACT_ATOMS: atom_id res chain seq x y z
N MET A 1 15.78 -11.37 32.20
CA MET A 1 15.60 -10.30 31.17
C MET A 1 16.86 -10.30 30.30
N THR A 2 16.79 -10.87 29.11
CA THR A 2 17.94 -11.31 28.31
C THR A 2 18.48 -10.20 27.42
N LEU A 3 19.74 -9.85 27.58
CA LEU A 3 20.55 -8.87 26.82
C LEU A 3 20.65 -9.12 25.28
N ARG A 4 19.97 -10.14 24.76
CA ARG A 4 20.04 -10.52 23.32
C ARG A 4 19.13 -9.73 22.38
N SER A 5 18.21 -8.91 22.88
CA SER A 5 17.21 -8.23 22.03
C SER A 5 17.63 -6.84 21.51
N TYR A 6 18.58 -6.18 22.13
CA TYR A 6 19.01 -4.82 21.77
C TYR A 6 19.63 -4.68 20.36
N PRO A 7 20.54 -5.58 19.91
CA PRO A 7 21.13 -5.43 18.58
C PRO A 7 20.11 -5.61 17.44
N LEU A 8 19.12 -6.50 17.62
CA LEU A 8 18.08 -6.74 16.62
C LEU A 8 17.12 -5.55 16.48
N ALA A 9 16.77 -4.91 17.59
CA ALA A 9 15.91 -3.72 17.57
C ALA A 9 16.61 -2.55 16.86
N LEU A 10 17.89 -2.33 17.12
CA LEU A 10 18.70 -1.32 16.45
C LEU A 10 18.80 -1.57 14.94
N LEU A 11 19.09 -2.80 14.54
CA LEU A 11 19.17 -3.19 13.12
C LEU A 11 17.81 -2.97 12.39
N ARG A 12 16.69 -3.28 13.07
CA ARG A 12 15.35 -3.02 12.53
C ARG A 12 15.11 -1.53 12.31
N ARG A 13 15.45 -0.68 13.28
CA ARG A 13 15.33 0.79 13.16
C ARG A 13 16.19 1.35 12.06
N LEU A 14 17.45 0.90 11.94
CA LEU A 14 18.35 1.32 10.87
C LEU A 14 17.82 0.93 9.49
N ARG A 15 17.31 -0.29 9.35
CA ARG A 15 16.67 -0.75 8.12
C ARG A 15 15.47 0.11 7.75
N THR A 16 14.56 0.39 8.69
CA THR A 16 13.39 1.25 8.46
C THR A 16 13.83 2.64 7.98
N ARG A 17 14.79 3.27 8.67
CA ARG A 17 15.32 4.58 8.27
C ARG A 17 15.94 4.56 6.87
N TRP A 18 16.72 3.54 6.56
CA TRP A 18 17.34 3.39 5.24
C TRP A 18 16.30 3.18 4.13
N THR A 19 15.27 2.35 4.38
CA THR A 19 14.18 2.12 3.43
C THR A 19 13.40 3.42 3.16
N LEU A 20 13.09 4.20 4.21
CA LEU A 20 12.42 5.49 4.08
C LEU A 20 13.27 6.51 3.32
N TRP A 21 14.56 6.57 3.61
CA TRP A 21 15.48 7.46 2.89
C TRP A 21 15.53 7.15 1.39
N ARG A 22 15.57 5.87 1.02
CA ARG A 22 15.54 5.43 -0.38
C ARG A 22 14.19 5.68 -1.06
N ALA A 23 13.11 5.64 -0.32
CA ALA A 23 11.76 5.84 -0.86
C ALA A 23 11.48 7.29 -1.28
N GLY A 24 12.23 8.24 -0.75
CA GLY A 24 12.16 9.65 -1.14
C GLY A 24 11.30 10.52 -0.21
N PRO A 25 11.27 11.84 -0.45
CA PRO A 25 10.66 12.81 0.45
C PRO A 25 9.13 12.75 0.49
N GLN A 26 8.50 12.11 -0.49
CA GLN A 26 7.04 11.92 -0.54
C GLN A 26 6.52 10.86 0.43
N VAL A 27 7.43 10.11 1.10
CA VAL A 27 7.06 9.07 2.07
C VAL A 27 7.18 9.60 3.48
N HIS A 28 6.05 9.67 4.18
CA HIS A 28 5.94 10.17 5.55
C HIS A 28 5.62 9.03 6.49
N ALA A 29 6.33 8.93 7.60
CA ALA A 29 6.17 7.88 8.59
C ALA A 29 5.74 8.46 9.93
N GLY A 30 4.71 7.89 10.53
CA GLY A 30 4.35 8.11 11.94
C GLY A 30 5.34 7.47 12.90
N GLN A 31 5.07 7.63 14.19
CA GLN A 31 5.88 7.02 15.23
C GLN A 31 5.76 5.49 15.21
N ASP A 32 6.82 4.79 15.60
CA ASP A 32 6.88 3.33 15.74
C ASP A 32 6.52 2.54 14.47
N LEU A 33 6.78 3.10 13.28
CA LEU A 33 6.66 2.36 12.04
C LEU A 33 7.70 1.22 11.99
N HIS A 34 7.21 -0.01 11.79
CA HIS A 34 8.04 -1.17 11.51
C HIS A 34 7.99 -1.54 10.03
N LEU A 35 9.13 -1.55 9.35
CA LEU A 35 9.25 -2.08 7.98
C LEU A 35 10.02 -3.39 7.98
N GLY A 36 9.44 -4.42 7.38
CA GLY A 36 10.06 -5.69 7.09
C GLY A 36 11.23 -5.59 6.11
N ALA A 37 11.87 -6.71 5.84
CA ALA A 37 12.94 -6.76 4.85
C ALA A 37 12.39 -6.70 3.41
N ARG A 38 13.16 -6.14 2.47
CA ARG A 38 12.88 -6.10 1.03
C ARG A 38 11.56 -5.40 0.66
N CYS A 39 11.07 -4.50 1.52
CA CYS A 39 9.94 -3.64 1.14
C CYS A 39 10.35 -2.69 0.01
N ARG A 40 9.47 -2.52 -0.96
CA ARG A 40 9.55 -1.51 -2.01
C ARG A 40 8.48 -0.47 -1.75
N LEU A 41 8.91 0.77 -1.53
CA LEU A 41 8.03 1.90 -1.26
C LEU A 41 8.29 2.94 -2.33
N TRP A 42 7.28 3.24 -3.11
CA TRP A 42 7.30 4.30 -4.10
C TRP A 42 5.91 4.91 -4.22
N ALA A 43 5.84 6.22 -4.25
CA ALA A 43 4.61 6.93 -4.49
C ALA A 43 4.88 8.13 -5.39
N PRO A 44 4.03 8.40 -6.38
CA PRO A 44 4.22 9.55 -7.25
C PRO A 44 4.14 10.88 -6.51
N GLN A 45 3.28 11.00 -5.51
CA GLN A 45 3.03 12.24 -4.79
C GLN A 45 3.10 12.08 -3.28
N ARG A 46 2.46 11.04 -2.72
CA ARG A 46 2.33 10.89 -1.27
C ARG A 46 2.08 9.45 -0.83
N LEU A 47 2.89 9.00 0.13
CA LEU A 47 2.66 7.79 0.92
C LEU A 47 2.78 8.17 2.40
N VAL A 48 1.72 7.95 3.16
CA VAL A 48 1.67 8.29 4.59
C VAL A 48 1.39 7.04 5.40
N PHE A 49 2.21 6.83 6.43
CA PHE A 49 1.96 5.83 7.46
C PHE A 49 1.58 6.53 8.75
N GLY A 50 0.51 6.08 9.39
CA GLY A 50 0.14 6.44 10.75
C GLY A 50 1.12 5.92 11.79
N GLN A 51 0.75 6.02 13.05
CA GLN A 51 1.57 5.54 14.16
C GLN A 51 1.41 4.03 14.37
N ALA A 52 2.45 3.39 14.91
CA ALA A 52 2.47 1.97 15.28
C ALA A 52 2.05 1.01 14.16
N VAL A 53 2.37 1.34 12.91
CA VAL A 53 2.08 0.50 11.75
C VAL A 53 3.12 -0.59 11.62
N TYR A 54 2.66 -1.82 11.43
CA TYR A 54 3.52 -2.96 11.13
C TYR A 54 3.43 -3.33 9.64
N VAL A 55 4.56 -3.35 8.97
CA VAL A 55 4.70 -3.78 7.57
C VAL A 55 5.62 -5.00 7.51
N GLY A 56 5.14 -6.10 7.00
CA GLY A 56 5.86 -7.35 6.83
C GLY A 56 6.99 -7.28 5.81
N LYS A 57 7.49 -8.45 5.41
CA LYS A 57 8.57 -8.58 4.41
C LYS A 57 7.99 -8.58 3.00
N ASP A 58 8.82 -8.17 2.02
CA ASP A 58 8.47 -8.25 0.60
C ASP A 58 7.17 -7.50 0.25
N VAL A 59 6.82 -6.47 1.02
CA VAL A 59 5.66 -5.62 0.74
C VAL A 59 6.01 -4.63 -0.35
N HIS A 60 5.11 -4.49 -1.33
CA HIS A 60 5.23 -3.54 -2.43
C HIS A 60 4.14 -2.48 -2.33
N ILE A 61 4.53 -1.22 -2.22
CA ILE A 61 3.61 -0.08 -2.30
C ILE A 61 4.11 0.78 -3.46
N GLU A 62 3.38 0.75 -4.56
CA GLU A 62 3.74 1.44 -5.80
C GLU A 62 2.60 2.36 -6.26
N CYS A 63 2.03 3.11 -5.30
CA CYS A 63 0.95 4.07 -5.53
C CYS A 63 0.90 5.11 -4.42
N ASN A 64 0.08 6.15 -4.61
CA ASN A 64 -0.30 7.02 -3.52
C ASN A 64 -1.13 6.25 -2.50
N ALA A 65 -0.78 6.35 -1.22
CA ALA A 65 -1.54 5.68 -0.16
C ALA A 65 -1.51 6.44 1.16
N GLU A 66 -2.60 6.31 1.91
CA GLU A 66 -2.74 6.76 3.28
C GLU A 66 -3.09 5.55 4.15
N ILE A 67 -2.23 5.25 5.11
CA ILE A 67 -2.35 4.08 5.98
C ILE A 67 -2.55 4.60 7.41
N GLY A 68 -3.67 4.25 7.99
CA GLY A 68 -4.05 4.66 9.35
C GLY A 68 -3.21 4.01 10.44
N ASP A 69 -3.45 4.43 11.66
CA ASP A 69 -2.74 3.96 12.85
C ASP A 69 -3.00 2.47 13.13
N PHE A 70 -2.03 1.80 13.70
CA PHE A 70 -2.11 0.40 14.14
C PHE A 70 -2.41 -0.61 13.02
N ALA A 71 -2.28 -0.21 11.75
CA ALA A 71 -2.48 -1.15 10.65
C ALA A 71 -1.42 -2.26 10.67
N LEU A 72 -1.88 -3.49 10.42
CA LEU A 72 -1.03 -4.68 10.29
C LEU A 72 -1.03 -5.14 8.84
N ILE A 73 0.08 -4.97 8.16
CA ILE A 73 0.29 -5.36 6.78
C ILE A 73 1.21 -6.59 6.77
N ALA A 74 0.66 -7.74 6.42
CA ALA A 74 1.41 -8.99 6.39
C ALA A 74 2.47 -9.04 5.26
N ASP A 75 3.26 -10.11 5.21
CA ASP A 75 4.28 -10.30 4.19
C ASP A 75 3.65 -10.38 2.78
N ARG A 76 4.36 -9.90 1.76
CA ARG A 76 4.01 -9.95 0.33
C ARG A 76 2.71 -9.23 -0.05
N VAL A 77 2.20 -8.35 0.77
CA VAL A 77 1.07 -7.48 0.40
C VAL A 77 1.51 -6.52 -0.69
N ALA A 78 0.61 -6.24 -1.65
CA ALA A 78 0.86 -5.24 -2.68
C ALA A 78 -0.26 -4.19 -2.71
N LEU A 79 0.13 -2.91 -2.72
CA LEU A 79 -0.73 -1.78 -3.05
C LEU A 79 -0.27 -1.26 -4.40
N VAL A 80 -1.08 -1.42 -5.45
CA VAL A 80 -0.64 -1.18 -6.83
C VAL A 80 -1.64 -0.37 -7.65
N GLY A 81 -1.13 0.26 -8.70
CA GLY A 81 -1.95 0.98 -9.65
C GLY A 81 -3.02 0.11 -10.32
N ARG A 82 -4.17 0.70 -10.58
CA ARG A 82 -5.26 0.05 -11.29
C ARG A 82 -5.11 0.15 -12.79
N GLN A 83 -4.45 1.19 -13.26
CA GLN A 83 -4.30 1.53 -14.67
C GLN A 83 -2.93 2.15 -14.92
N ASP A 84 -1.95 1.33 -15.22
CA ASP A 84 -0.59 1.82 -15.51
C ASP A 84 -0.44 2.23 -16.98
N HIS A 85 -1.27 1.70 -17.87
CA HIS A 85 -1.29 2.00 -19.30
C HIS A 85 -2.71 2.28 -19.79
N ASP A 86 -2.87 3.16 -20.79
CA ASP A 86 -4.17 3.41 -21.39
C ASP A 86 -4.56 2.29 -22.36
N PHE A 87 -5.28 1.30 -21.84
CA PHE A 87 -5.78 0.17 -22.61
C PHE A 87 -6.93 0.52 -23.58
N ARG A 88 -7.45 1.76 -23.55
CA ARG A 88 -8.52 2.22 -24.44
C ARG A 88 -8.01 2.69 -25.80
N VAL A 89 -6.70 2.83 -25.97
CA VAL A 89 -6.08 3.22 -27.23
C VAL A 89 -6.02 2.00 -28.16
N CYS A 90 -7.00 1.88 -29.06
CA CYS A 90 -7.06 0.79 -30.02
C CYS A 90 -5.93 0.91 -31.07
N GLY A 91 -5.43 -0.25 -31.53
CA GLY A 91 -4.44 -0.32 -32.63
C GLY A 91 -3.00 0.01 -32.23
N VAL A 92 -2.75 0.35 -30.97
CA VAL A 92 -1.40 0.56 -30.42
C VAL A 92 -1.07 -0.56 -29.47
N PRO A 93 0.09 -1.24 -29.62
CA PRO A 93 0.53 -2.23 -28.64
C PRO A 93 0.63 -1.63 -27.24
N MET A 94 0.19 -2.35 -26.22
CA MET A 94 0.08 -1.86 -24.83
C MET A 94 1.39 -1.22 -24.33
N ARG A 95 2.53 -1.77 -24.70
CA ARG A 95 3.85 -1.22 -24.32
C ARG A 95 4.08 0.22 -24.78
N PHE A 96 3.43 0.64 -25.85
CA PHE A 96 3.59 1.96 -26.46
C PHE A 96 2.42 2.90 -26.17
N THR A 97 1.40 2.43 -25.45
CA THR A 97 0.34 3.32 -24.98
C THR A 97 0.87 4.26 -23.90
N PRO A 98 0.32 5.47 -23.77
CA PRO A 98 0.69 6.38 -22.70
C PRO A 98 0.55 5.69 -21.34
N GLN A 99 1.57 5.81 -20.51
CA GLN A 99 1.45 5.43 -19.11
C GLN A 99 0.50 6.42 -18.42
N ILE A 100 -0.51 5.90 -17.76
CA ILE A 100 -1.41 6.69 -16.91
C ILE A 100 -0.75 6.90 -15.51
N SER A 101 0.54 6.67 -15.42
CA SER A 101 1.27 6.98 -14.18
C SER A 101 1.26 8.50 -13.97
N PRO A 102 0.83 8.98 -12.81
CA PRO A 102 0.75 10.41 -12.51
C PRO A 102 2.10 11.14 -12.58
N THR A 103 3.19 10.41 -12.80
CA THR A 103 4.54 11.00 -12.91
C THR A 103 4.92 11.45 -14.30
N MET A 104 4.21 11.05 -15.37
CA MET A 104 4.69 11.29 -16.75
C MET A 104 3.71 12.02 -17.66
N VAL A 105 2.47 12.17 -17.28
CA VAL A 105 1.51 12.97 -18.05
C VAL A 105 0.81 13.91 -17.08
N ALA A 106 0.75 15.18 -17.43
CA ALA A 106 -0.19 16.10 -16.77
C ALA A 106 -1.55 15.40 -16.84
N MET A 107 -2.05 14.93 -15.68
CA MET A 107 -3.36 14.30 -15.59
C MET A 107 -4.35 15.24 -16.26
N PRO A 108 -5.22 14.77 -17.15
CA PRO A 108 -6.30 15.60 -17.63
C PRO A 108 -6.97 16.25 -16.42
N ALA A 109 -7.26 17.54 -16.48
CA ALA A 109 -7.88 18.29 -15.37
C ALA A 109 -9.21 17.68 -14.86
N SER A 110 -9.72 16.65 -15.56
CA SER A 110 -10.93 15.89 -15.24
C SER A 110 -10.69 14.67 -14.33
N VAL A 111 -9.46 14.28 -14.05
CA VAL A 111 -9.19 13.14 -13.15
C VAL A 111 -8.85 13.71 -11.77
N ASP A 112 -9.77 13.52 -10.84
CA ASP A 112 -9.59 13.84 -9.44
C ASP A 112 -8.33 13.09 -8.93
N PRO A 113 -7.27 13.80 -8.52
CA PRO A 113 -6.05 13.18 -7.98
C PRO A 113 -6.34 12.26 -6.80
N ASP A 114 -7.49 12.41 -6.14
CA ASP A 114 -7.93 11.60 -5.02
C ASP A 114 -8.46 10.22 -5.44
N THR A 115 -8.83 10.02 -6.70
CA THR A 115 -9.38 8.74 -7.18
C THR A 115 -8.35 7.61 -7.28
N ASN A 116 -7.06 7.94 -7.25
CA ASN A 116 -5.96 6.98 -7.36
C ASN A 116 -5.21 6.77 -6.03
N VAL A 117 -5.80 7.13 -4.91
CA VAL A 117 -5.21 6.93 -3.58
C VAL A 117 -5.81 5.69 -2.94
N VAL A 118 -4.96 4.79 -2.44
CA VAL A 118 -5.38 3.72 -1.53
C VAL A 118 -5.53 4.30 -0.13
N ARG A 119 -6.71 4.17 0.47
CA ARG A 119 -6.94 4.61 1.85
C ARG A 119 -7.21 3.42 2.75
N ILE A 120 -6.32 3.19 3.69
CA ILE A 120 -6.43 2.12 4.69
C ILE A 120 -6.70 2.76 6.04
N GLY A 121 -7.84 2.44 6.61
CA GLY A 121 -8.24 2.91 7.94
C GLY A 121 -7.32 2.41 9.05
N SER A 122 -7.52 2.94 10.25
CA SER A 122 -6.81 2.47 11.44
C SER A 122 -7.24 1.05 11.82
N ASP A 123 -6.31 0.27 12.42
CA ASP A 123 -6.58 -1.08 12.93
C ASP A 123 -7.02 -2.09 11.84
N VAL A 124 -6.60 -1.86 10.60
CA VAL A 124 -6.86 -2.77 9.48
C VAL A 124 -5.83 -3.88 9.46
N TRP A 125 -6.26 -5.10 9.17
CA TRP A 125 -5.37 -6.22 8.92
C TRP A 125 -5.40 -6.62 7.45
N LEU A 126 -4.27 -6.45 6.75
CA LEU A 126 -4.04 -6.98 5.40
C LEU A 126 -3.32 -8.32 5.50
N GLY A 127 -4.01 -9.39 5.12
CA GLY A 127 -3.50 -10.76 5.14
C GLY A 127 -2.38 -11.00 4.12
N PHE A 128 -1.61 -12.05 4.34
CA PHE A 128 -0.47 -12.43 3.50
C PHE A 128 -0.80 -12.45 2.00
N GLY A 129 0.02 -11.76 1.21
CA GLY A 129 -0.08 -11.79 -0.25
C GLY A 129 -1.36 -11.20 -0.83
N CYS A 130 -2.17 -10.46 -0.06
CA CYS A 130 -3.31 -9.77 -0.63
C CYS A 130 -2.86 -8.60 -1.52
N LEU A 131 -3.72 -8.22 -2.45
CA LEU A 131 -3.48 -7.15 -3.40
C LEU A 131 -4.61 -6.11 -3.29
N VAL A 132 -4.26 -4.84 -3.11
CA VAL A 132 -5.22 -3.73 -3.06
C VAL A 132 -4.97 -2.82 -4.25
N LEU A 133 -6.01 -2.57 -5.04
CA LEU A 133 -5.95 -1.69 -6.21
C LEU A 133 -6.14 -0.22 -5.80
N THR A 134 -5.52 0.69 -6.55
CA THR A 134 -5.69 2.14 -6.33
C THR A 134 -7.16 2.57 -6.41
N GLY A 135 -7.48 3.61 -5.66
CA GLY A 135 -8.84 4.15 -5.53
C GLY A 135 -9.71 3.42 -4.51
N VAL A 136 -9.20 2.34 -3.89
CA VAL A 136 -9.95 1.58 -2.88
C VAL A 136 -9.80 2.22 -1.49
N ARG A 137 -10.90 2.23 -0.74
CA ARG A 137 -10.95 2.59 0.68
C ARG A 137 -11.24 1.34 1.51
N ILE A 138 -10.40 1.07 2.50
CA ILE A 138 -10.60 -0.01 3.46
C ILE A 138 -10.91 0.63 4.81
N GLY A 139 -12.11 0.37 5.31
CA GLY A 139 -12.62 0.95 6.54
C GLY A 139 -11.85 0.47 7.76
N ARG A 140 -11.95 1.25 8.85
CA ARG A 140 -11.32 0.94 10.14
C ARG A 140 -11.67 -0.48 10.61
N GLY A 141 -10.70 -1.19 11.15
CA GLY A 141 -10.91 -2.52 11.75
C GLY A 141 -11.25 -3.63 10.76
N ALA A 142 -11.24 -3.35 9.45
CA ALA A 142 -11.52 -4.35 8.43
C ALA A 142 -10.38 -5.36 8.31
N ILE A 143 -10.72 -6.58 7.88
CA ILE A 143 -9.77 -7.67 7.65
C ILE A 143 -9.84 -8.09 6.19
N VAL A 144 -8.70 -8.07 5.54
CA VAL A 144 -8.51 -8.61 4.18
C VAL A 144 -7.80 -9.95 4.30
N ALA A 145 -8.46 -11.02 3.89
CA ALA A 145 -7.90 -12.38 3.97
C ALA A 145 -6.67 -12.54 3.06
N ALA A 146 -5.85 -13.53 3.37
CA ALA A 146 -4.66 -13.85 2.59
C ALA A 146 -5.02 -14.15 1.12
N GLY A 147 -4.22 -13.62 0.19
CA GLY A 147 -4.38 -13.81 -1.25
C GLY A 147 -5.60 -13.10 -1.87
N ALA A 148 -6.36 -12.31 -1.12
CA ALA A 148 -7.50 -11.58 -1.65
C ALA A 148 -7.07 -10.46 -2.60
N VAL A 149 -7.90 -10.17 -3.61
CA VAL A 149 -7.74 -9.04 -4.54
C VAL A 149 -8.84 -8.03 -4.29
N VAL A 150 -8.50 -6.93 -3.64
CA VAL A 150 -9.45 -5.87 -3.26
C VAL A 150 -9.55 -4.85 -4.39
N ALA A 151 -10.66 -4.88 -5.10
CA ALA A 151 -10.96 -4.00 -6.24
C ALA A 151 -12.13 -3.02 -5.98
N ALA A 152 -12.74 -3.08 -4.80
CA ALA A 152 -13.83 -2.22 -4.35
C ALA A 152 -13.65 -1.87 -2.88
N ASP A 153 -14.32 -0.82 -2.45
CA ASP A 153 -14.29 -0.37 -1.06
C ASP A 153 -14.74 -1.46 -0.09
N VAL A 154 -14.13 -1.48 1.09
CA VAL A 154 -14.43 -2.39 2.19
C VAL A 154 -14.96 -1.57 3.37
N ALA A 155 -16.14 -1.94 3.87
CA ALA A 155 -16.74 -1.23 4.99
C ALA A 155 -15.95 -1.46 6.30
N PRO A 156 -16.09 -0.54 7.28
CA PRO A 156 -15.45 -0.74 8.58
C PRO A 156 -15.88 -2.07 9.23
N TYR A 157 -14.88 -2.78 9.77
CA TYR A 157 -15.04 -4.06 10.48
C TYR A 157 -15.48 -5.25 9.62
N ASP A 158 -15.61 -5.07 8.29
CA ASP A 158 -15.88 -6.17 7.39
C ASP A 158 -14.68 -7.11 7.26
N ILE A 159 -14.98 -8.39 7.01
CA ILE A 159 -14.00 -9.40 6.62
C ILE A 159 -14.24 -9.72 5.15
N VAL A 160 -13.22 -9.54 4.31
CA VAL A 160 -13.29 -9.82 2.87
C VAL A 160 -12.27 -10.85 2.44
N ALA A 161 -12.65 -11.71 1.48
CA ALA A 161 -11.79 -12.75 0.93
C ALA A 161 -12.05 -12.97 -0.56
N GLY A 162 -11.09 -13.60 -1.25
CA GLY A 162 -11.23 -14.06 -2.63
C GLY A 162 -10.67 -13.11 -3.69
N ASN A 163 -10.81 -13.50 -4.96
CA ASN A 163 -10.42 -12.72 -6.13
C ASN A 163 -11.59 -12.73 -7.16
N PRO A 164 -12.28 -11.62 -7.35
CA PRO A 164 -12.23 -10.40 -6.55
C PRO A 164 -12.73 -10.61 -5.12
N ALA A 165 -12.22 -9.81 -4.18
CA ALA A 165 -12.61 -9.92 -2.77
C ALA A 165 -14.11 -9.63 -2.57
N ARG A 166 -14.76 -10.42 -1.70
CA ARG A 166 -16.15 -10.27 -1.29
C ARG A 166 -16.26 -10.38 0.21
N GLN A 167 -17.26 -9.74 0.77
CA GLN A 167 -17.56 -9.83 2.19
C GLN A 167 -17.92 -11.26 2.58
N ILE A 168 -17.36 -11.74 3.68
CA ILE A 168 -17.59 -13.06 4.26
C ILE A 168 -17.95 -13.02 5.76
N GLY A 169 -17.81 -11.87 6.37
CA GLY A 169 -18.13 -11.63 7.78
C GLY A 169 -18.14 -10.15 8.12
#